data_407934a49828a0ef1886744fcd2ebf7e
#
_entry.id   407934a49828a0ef1886744fcd2ebf7e
#
_cell.length_a   1.000
_cell.length_b   1.000
_cell.length_c   1.000
_cell.angle_alpha   90.00
_cell.angle_beta   90.00
_cell.angle_gamma   90.00
#
_symmetry.space_group_name_H-M   'P 1'
#
loop_
_entity.id
_entity.type
_entity.pdbx_description
1 polymer ?
#
loop_
_entity_poly.entity_id
_entity_poly.type
_entity_poly.pdbx_seq_one_letter_code
_entity_poly.pdbx_strand_id
1 'polypeptide(L)'
;MFYLSLHGVTVIQEGRTTMFSVGTKADIARMGMEAYREMLEIEIYETHKDAYGVKGRHYKFEDMSIDDLLAEANELAMVAHDVREHEKFVEECELQSFEGHVAITIADGAEDRLTALRWMTQMHTWFGLQDVEGYVYNLGFLFTPEGR
;
A
#
# COMPACT_ATOMS: atom_id res chain seq x y z
N MET A 1 -18.02 -8.31 5.51
CA MET A 1 -18.39 -7.63 4.26
C MET A 1 -17.71 -6.27 4.30
N PHE A 2 -16.55 -6.14 3.68
CA PHE A 2 -15.80 -4.89 3.67
C PHE A 2 -15.83 -4.35 2.24
N TYR A 3 -16.35 -3.14 2.08
CA TYR A 3 -16.28 -2.39 0.83
C TYR A 3 -15.09 -1.43 0.92
N LEU A 4 -14.05 -1.67 0.14
CA LEU A 4 -13.03 -0.66 -0.14
C LEU A 4 -13.26 -0.20 -1.59
N SER A 5 -13.86 0.98 -1.74
CA SER A 5 -13.93 1.67 -3.01
C SER A 5 -12.76 2.64 -3.09
N LEU A 6 -11.73 2.26 -3.79
CA LEU A 6 -10.66 3.16 -4.21
C LEU A 6 -10.71 3.20 -5.74
N HIS A 7 -11.10 4.34 -6.30
CA HIS A 7 -11.04 4.67 -7.74
C HIS A 7 -11.74 3.66 -8.68
N GLY A 8 -12.95 3.21 -8.34
CA GLY A 8 -13.76 2.38 -9.24
C GLY A 8 -13.47 0.88 -9.19
N VAL A 9 -12.51 0.42 -8.40
CA VAL A 9 -12.26 -1.00 -8.17
C VAL A 9 -13.19 -1.52 -7.09
N THR A 10 -14.08 -2.45 -7.43
CA THR A 10 -14.94 -3.12 -6.44
C THR A 10 -14.31 -4.47 -6.07
N VAL A 11 -13.91 -4.61 -4.82
CA VAL A 11 -13.45 -5.89 -4.26
C VAL A 11 -14.67 -6.67 -3.79
N ILE A 12 -14.97 -7.79 -4.45
CA ILE A 12 -16.02 -8.72 -4.03
C ILE A 12 -15.36 -9.92 -3.38
N GLN A 13 -15.54 -10.06 -2.08
CA GLN A 13 -15.04 -11.22 -1.34
C GLN A 13 -16.14 -12.27 -1.22
N GLU A 14 -16.12 -13.29 -2.06
CA GLU A 14 -16.90 -14.51 -1.90
C GLU A 14 -15.95 -15.69 -1.65
N GLY A 15 -15.97 -16.20 -0.43
CA GLY A 15 -15.12 -17.32 -0.03
C GLY A 15 -13.62 -16.97 -0.01
N ARG A 16 -12.77 -17.88 -0.45
CA ARG A 16 -11.29 -17.73 -0.44
C ARG A 16 -10.73 -17.04 -1.70
N THR A 17 -11.56 -16.59 -2.62
CA THR A 17 -11.12 -15.95 -3.86
C THR A 17 -11.53 -14.49 -3.81
N THR A 18 -10.56 -13.60 -3.70
CA THR A 18 -10.75 -12.15 -3.87
C THR A 18 -10.81 -11.88 -5.37
N MET A 19 -11.99 -11.56 -5.90
CA MET A 19 -12.11 -11.11 -7.28
C MET A 19 -12.07 -9.59 -7.33
N PHE A 20 -11.10 -9.05 -8.04
CA PHE A 20 -11.03 -7.64 -8.39
C PHE A 20 -11.80 -7.44 -9.70
N SER A 21 -12.64 -6.42 -9.76
CA SER A 21 -13.35 -6.04 -10.97
C SER A 21 -13.18 -4.55 -11.21
N VAL A 22 -12.51 -4.22 -12.29
CA VAL A 22 -12.37 -2.84 -12.76
C VAL A 22 -13.49 -2.57 -13.74
N GLY A 23 -14.58 -1.98 -13.25
CA GLY A 23 -15.74 -1.64 -14.04
C GLY A 23 -16.67 -2.83 -14.35
N THR A 24 -17.84 -2.53 -14.84
CA THR A 24 -18.89 -3.49 -15.19
C THR A 24 -19.53 -3.14 -16.52
N LYS A 25 -20.33 -4.07 -17.09
CA LYS A 25 -21.18 -3.78 -18.27
C LYS A 25 -22.12 -2.58 -18.04
N ALA A 26 -22.51 -2.34 -16.79
CA ALA A 26 -23.32 -1.18 -16.41
C ALA A 26 -22.56 0.14 -16.59
N ASP A 27 -21.25 0.15 -16.35
CA ASP A 27 -20.41 1.32 -16.55
C ASP A 27 -20.26 1.65 -18.03
N ILE A 28 -20.09 0.64 -18.88
CA ILE A 28 -20.09 0.82 -20.34
C ILE A 28 -21.41 1.43 -20.81
N ALA A 29 -22.54 0.93 -20.32
CA ALA A 29 -23.86 1.44 -20.68
C ALA A 29 -24.08 2.89 -20.24
N ARG A 30 -23.45 3.28 -19.12
CA ARG A 30 -23.58 4.63 -18.54
C ARG A 30 -22.71 5.67 -19.25
N MET A 31 -21.46 5.33 -19.57
CA MET A 31 -20.47 6.29 -20.06
C MET A 31 -20.12 6.15 -21.55
N GLY A 32 -20.47 5.03 -22.17
CA GLY A 32 -20.11 4.71 -23.54
C GLY A 32 -18.78 3.97 -23.68
N MET A 33 -18.60 3.28 -24.80
CA MET A 33 -17.46 2.38 -25.02
C MET A 33 -16.12 3.10 -25.04
N GLU A 34 -16.07 4.28 -25.68
CA GLU A 34 -14.83 5.04 -25.84
C GLU A 34 -14.35 5.62 -24.50
N ALA A 35 -15.25 6.22 -23.74
CA ALA A 35 -14.92 6.72 -22.40
C ALA A 35 -14.54 5.60 -21.42
N TYR A 36 -15.17 4.42 -21.56
CA TYR A 36 -14.81 3.24 -20.76
C TYR A 36 -13.40 2.73 -21.11
N ARG A 37 -13.05 2.73 -22.40
CA ARG A 37 -11.69 2.40 -22.86
C ARG A 37 -10.66 3.35 -22.26
N GLU A 38 -10.88 4.65 -22.39
CA GLU A 38 -9.98 5.68 -21.84
C GLU A 38 -9.81 5.52 -20.31
N MET A 39 -10.89 5.23 -19.61
CA MET A 39 -10.84 4.93 -18.17
C MET A 39 -9.93 3.74 -17.87
N LEU A 40 -10.04 2.63 -18.60
CA LEU A 40 -9.19 1.45 -18.40
C LEU A 40 -7.72 1.75 -18.71
N GLU A 41 -7.42 2.52 -19.75
CA GLU A 41 -6.05 2.90 -20.10
C GLU A 41 -5.39 3.74 -18.99
N ILE A 42 -6.14 4.68 -18.41
CA ILE A 42 -5.68 5.47 -17.25
C ILE A 42 -5.48 4.59 -16.03
N GLU A 43 -6.43 3.71 -15.74
CA GLU A 43 -6.37 2.78 -14.61
C GLU A 43 -5.14 1.85 -14.69
N ILE A 44 -4.90 1.26 -15.86
CA ILE A 44 -3.71 0.42 -16.11
C ILE A 44 -2.43 1.23 -15.86
N TYR A 45 -2.37 2.44 -16.40
CA TYR A 45 -1.17 3.27 -16.30
C TYR A 45 -0.83 3.66 -14.86
N GLU A 46 -1.84 4.02 -14.06
CA GLU A 46 -1.64 4.39 -12.65
C GLU A 46 -1.42 3.16 -11.76
N THR A 47 -2.22 2.10 -11.95
CA THR A 47 -2.11 0.86 -11.13
C THR A 47 -0.79 0.14 -11.39
N HIS A 48 -0.22 0.22 -12.60
CA HIS A 48 1.10 -0.33 -12.89
C HIS A 48 2.19 0.26 -11.99
N LYS A 49 2.09 1.54 -11.66
CA LYS A 49 3.01 2.18 -10.72
C LYS A 49 2.86 1.60 -9.31
N ASP A 50 1.64 1.35 -8.87
CA ASP A 50 1.36 0.76 -7.55
C ASP A 50 1.83 -0.70 -7.47
N ALA A 51 1.69 -1.44 -8.58
CA ALA A 51 2.10 -2.85 -8.66
C ALA A 51 3.64 -3.03 -8.74
N TYR A 52 4.34 -2.18 -9.50
CA TYR A 52 5.75 -2.39 -9.85
C TYR A 52 6.68 -1.22 -9.50
N GLY A 53 6.18 -0.15 -8.88
CA GLY A 53 6.96 1.03 -8.52
C GLY A 53 7.37 1.92 -9.71
N VAL A 54 7.03 1.54 -10.94
CA VAL A 54 7.38 2.25 -12.16
C VAL A 54 6.16 2.47 -13.07
N LYS A 55 6.17 3.56 -13.85
CA LYS A 55 5.06 3.85 -14.76
C LYS A 55 5.05 2.90 -15.96
N GLY A 56 3.87 2.43 -16.36
CA GLY A 56 3.63 1.49 -17.47
C GLY A 56 3.80 2.12 -18.86
N ARG A 57 4.98 2.69 -19.18
CA ARG A 57 5.25 3.39 -20.45
C ARG A 57 5.39 2.46 -21.65
N HIS A 58 5.40 1.17 -21.46
CA HIS A 58 5.56 0.16 -22.52
C HIS A 58 4.23 -0.24 -23.16
N TYR A 59 3.10 0.13 -22.57
CA TYR A 59 1.78 -0.21 -23.11
C TYR A 59 1.51 0.48 -24.43
N LYS A 60 1.04 -0.30 -25.40
CA LYS A 60 0.52 0.17 -26.70
C LYS A 60 -0.99 -0.09 -26.70
N PHE A 61 -1.71 0.80 -26.05
CA PHE A 61 -3.14 0.62 -25.83
C PHE A 61 -3.93 0.54 -27.14
N GLU A 62 -3.47 1.20 -28.22
CA GLU A 62 -4.09 1.14 -29.53
C GLU A 62 -4.21 -0.29 -30.10
N ASP A 63 -3.30 -1.18 -29.70
CA ASP A 63 -3.26 -2.57 -30.15
C ASP A 63 -4.09 -3.53 -29.28
N MET A 64 -4.63 -3.04 -28.14
CA MET A 64 -5.35 -3.86 -27.16
C MET A 64 -6.86 -3.78 -27.36
N SER A 65 -7.54 -4.92 -27.27
CA SER A 65 -9.01 -4.96 -27.17
C SER A 65 -9.48 -4.52 -25.78
N ILE A 66 -10.77 -4.22 -25.64
CA ILE A 66 -11.35 -3.88 -24.30
C ILE A 66 -11.24 -5.07 -23.34
N ASP A 67 -11.37 -6.29 -23.83
CA ASP A 67 -11.22 -7.49 -22.99
C ASP A 67 -9.77 -7.65 -22.52
N ASP A 68 -8.78 -7.33 -23.37
CA ASP A 68 -7.36 -7.32 -23.00
C ASP A 68 -7.07 -6.24 -21.96
N LEU A 69 -7.58 -5.02 -22.15
CA LEU A 69 -7.45 -3.93 -21.19
C LEU A 69 -8.07 -4.29 -19.83
N LEU A 70 -9.24 -4.91 -19.84
CA LEU A 70 -9.91 -5.34 -18.61
C LEU A 70 -9.13 -6.44 -17.90
N ALA A 71 -8.59 -7.41 -18.65
CA ALA A 71 -7.76 -8.48 -18.09
C ALA A 71 -6.49 -7.90 -17.43
N GLU A 72 -5.79 -7.02 -18.13
CA GLU A 72 -4.59 -6.34 -17.64
C GLU A 72 -4.87 -5.49 -16.39
N ALA A 73 -5.95 -4.68 -16.41
CA ALA A 73 -6.34 -3.87 -15.26
C ALA A 73 -6.63 -4.74 -14.02
N ASN A 74 -7.31 -5.87 -14.20
CA ASN A 74 -7.58 -6.80 -13.10
C ASN A 74 -6.30 -7.46 -12.57
N GLU A 75 -5.39 -7.87 -13.44
CA GLU A 75 -4.10 -8.45 -13.04
C GLU A 75 -3.27 -7.45 -12.23
N LEU A 76 -3.14 -6.22 -12.72
CA LEU A 76 -2.43 -5.15 -12.01
C LEU A 76 -3.07 -4.82 -10.65
N ALA A 77 -4.40 -4.81 -10.58
CA ALA A 77 -5.11 -4.57 -9.32
C ALA A 77 -4.81 -5.67 -8.28
N MET A 78 -4.70 -6.93 -8.71
CA MET A 78 -4.30 -8.03 -7.83
C MET A 78 -2.87 -7.87 -7.35
N VAL A 79 -1.92 -7.61 -8.25
CA VAL A 79 -0.51 -7.39 -7.88
C VAL A 79 -0.34 -6.20 -6.94
N ALA A 80 -0.98 -5.07 -7.24
CA ALA A 80 -0.93 -3.90 -6.39
C ALA A 80 -1.56 -4.14 -4.99
N HIS A 81 -2.59 -4.99 -4.91
CA HIS A 81 -3.15 -5.42 -3.63
C HIS A 81 -2.14 -6.24 -2.82
N ASP A 82 -1.53 -7.24 -3.45
CA ASP A 82 -0.56 -8.12 -2.79
C ASP A 82 0.66 -7.34 -2.29
N VAL A 83 1.14 -6.36 -3.08
CA VAL A 83 2.22 -5.45 -2.67
C VAL A 83 1.81 -4.67 -1.42
N ARG A 84 0.62 -4.07 -1.39
CA ARG A 84 0.14 -3.31 -0.23
C ARG A 84 -0.04 -4.18 1.02
N GLU A 85 -0.54 -5.40 0.87
CA GLU A 85 -0.68 -6.33 2.01
C GLU A 85 0.70 -6.77 2.53
N HIS A 86 1.66 -6.97 1.63
CA HIS A 86 3.04 -7.26 2.01
C HIS A 86 3.70 -6.08 2.75
N GLU A 87 3.51 -4.86 2.26
CA GLU A 87 4.01 -3.64 2.91
C GLU A 87 3.47 -3.50 4.34
N LYS A 88 2.16 -3.69 4.54
CA LYS A 88 1.54 -3.68 5.87
C LYS A 88 2.14 -4.74 6.79
N PHE A 89 2.33 -5.96 6.27
CA PHE A 89 2.93 -7.04 7.05
C PHE A 89 4.36 -6.71 7.48
N VAL A 90 5.15 -6.11 6.59
CA VAL A 90 6.52 -5.65 6.91
C VAL A 90 6.47 -4.56 7.99
N GLU A 91 5.59 -3.55 7.85
CA GLU A 91 5.41 -2.50 8.87
C GLU A 91 5.04 -3.07 10.24
N GLU A 92 4.12 -4.04 10.28
CA GLU A 92 3.75 -4.73 11.53
C GLU A 92 4.92 -5.49 12.16
N CYS A 93 5.74 -6.18 11.35
CA CYS A 93 6.93 -6.88 11.82
C CYS A 93 7.98 -5.91 12.40
N GLU A 94 8.21 -4.79 11.73
CA GLU A 94 9.15 -3.75 12.20
C GLU A 94 8.68 -3.12 13.51
N LEU A 95 7.38 -2.84 13.63
CA LEU A 95 6.79 -2.35 14.87
C LEU A 95 6.96 -3.36 16.01
N GLN A 96 6.68 -4.64 15.78
CA GLN A 96 6.88 -5.69 16.77
C GLN A 96 8.34 -5.82 17.19
N SER A 97 9.28 -5.73 16.24
CA SER A 97 10.72 -5.74 16.51
C SER A 97 11.11 -4.56 17.40
N PHE A 98 10.63 -3.36 17.10
CA PHE A 98 10.87 -2.17 17.89
C PHE A 98 10.31 -2.31 19.32
N GLU A 99 9.08 -2.77 19.50
CA GLU A 99 8.48 -3.01 20.81
C GLU A 99 9.24 -4.09 21.60
N GLY A 100 9.76 -5.10 20.91
CA GLY A 100 10.64 -6.09 21.49
C GLY A 100 11.93 -5.48 22.05
N HIS A 101 12.56 -4.57 21.31
CA HIS A 101 13.74 -3.86 21.81
C HIS A 101 13.43 -2.94 23.00
N VAL A 102 12.29 -2.26 22.97
CA VAL A 102 11.83 -1.47 24.14
C VAL A 102 11.66 -2.36 25.38
N ALA A 103 11.01 -3.52 25.21
CA ALA A 103 10.80 -4.47 26.33
C ALA A 103 12.13 -5.01 26.90
N ILE A 104 13.09 -5.36 26.05
CA ILE A 104 14.43 -5.78 26.43
C ILE A 104 15.14 -4.68 27.21
N THR A 105 15.09 -3.43 26.72
CA THR A 105 15.73 -2.28 27.37
C THR A 105 15.15 -2.03 28.76
N ILE A 106 13.82 -2.22 28.93
CA ILE A 106 13.17 -2.13 30.26
C ILE A 106 13.67 -3.27 31.16
N ALA A 107 13.76 -4.49 30.67
CA ALA A 107 14.27 -5.63 31.43
C ALA A 107 15.75 -5.44 31.85
N ASP A 108 16.54 -4.74 31.05
CA ASP A 108 17.94 -4.41 31.31
C ASP A 108 18.12 -3.25 32.29
N GLY A 109 17.02 -2.66 32.78
CA GLY A 109 17.03 -1.70 33.90
C GLY A 109 16.47 -0.31 33.62
N ALA A 110 15.88 -0.07 32.47
CA ALA A 110 15.12 1.16 32.24
C ALA A 110 13.84 1.12 33.11
N GLU A 111 13.57 2.19 33.83
CA GLU A 111 12.43 2.26 34.77
C GLU A 111 11.08 2.18 34.05
N ASP A 112 11.01 2.76 32.85
CA ASP A 112 9.80 2.84 32.03
C ASP A 112 10.11 2.92 30.54
N ARG A 113 9.04 2.90 29.73
CA ARG A 113 9.12 3.03 28.27
C ARG A 113 9.86 4.31 27.84
N LEU A 114 9.60 5.43 28.50
CA LEU A 114 10.24 6.71 28.13
C LEU A 114 11.74 6.68 28.35
N THR A 115 12.17 6.10 29.47
CA THR A 115 13.58 5.89 29.79
C THR A 115 14.23 4.92 28.79
N ALA A 116 13.54 3.83 28.43
CA ALA A 116 14.01 2.91 27.40
C ALA A 116 14.22 3.60 26.06
N LEU A 117 13.25 4.40 25.60
CA LEU A 117 13.37 5.16 24.37
C LEU A 117 14.53 6.16 24.40
N ARG A 118 14.73 6.84 25.53
CA ARG A 118 15.89 7.74 25.72
C ARG A 118 17.21 6.98 25.60
N TRP A 119 17.32 5.80 26.17
CA TRP A 119 18.55 5.00 26.08
C TRP A 119 18.79 4.52 24.63
N MET A 120 17.75 4.03 23.96
CA MET A 120 17.83 3.58 22.55
C MET A 120 18.22 4.72 21.60
N THR A 121 17.83 5.95 21.92
CA THR A 121 18.06 7.12 21.05
C THR A 121 19.18 8.05 21.55
N GLN A 122 19.88 7.72 22.64
CA GLN A 122 20.89 8.60 23.27
C GLN A 122 22.04 8.97 22.35
N MET A 123 22.34 8.16 21.32
CA MET A 123 23.40 8.43 20.36
C MET A 123 22.94 9.35 19.21
N HIS A 124 21.64 9.64 19.11
CA HIS A 124 21.09 10.54 18.10
C HIS A 124 21.17 11.99 18.56
N THR A 125 21.61 12.85 17.65
CA THR A 125 21.54 14.30 17.85
C THR A 125 20.30 14.82 17.15
N TRP A 126 19.35 15.33 17.94
CA TRP A 126 18.06 15.82 17.44
C TRP A 126 18.14 17.32 17.19
N PHE A 127 17.89 17.76 15.95
CA PHE A 127 17.83 19.19 15.58
C PHE A 127 16.40 19.69 15.42
N GLY A 128 15.40 18.79 15.37
CA GLY A 128 14.00 19.12 15.24
C GLY A 128 13.11 17.89 15.03
N LEU A 129 11.80 18.14 14.85
CA LEU A 129 10.82 17.08 14.63
C LEU A 129 11.10 16.27 13.36
N GLN A 130 11.69 16.88 12.33
CA GLN A 130 12.04 16.19 11.08
C GLN A 130 13.06 15.06 11.30
N ASP A 131 13.96 15.22 12.29
CA ASP A 131 14.91 14.17 12.63
C ASP A 131 14.24 12.98 13.30
N VAL A 132 13.20 13.25 14.11
CA VAL A 132 12.36 12.20 14.73
C VAL A 132 11.59 11.44 13.66
N GLU A 133 10.95 12.14 12.73
CA GLU A 133 10.25 11.52 11.58
C GLU A 133 11.20 10.68 10.74
N GLY A 134 12.40 11.18 10.44
CA GLY A 134 13.42 10.45 9.70
C GLY A 134 13.91 9.20 10.45
N TYR A 135 14.03 9.27 11.77
CA TYR A 135 14.37 8.11 12.59
C TYR A 135 13.28 7.04 12.56
N VAL A 136 12.02 7.41 12.77
CA VAL A 136 10.87 6.49 12.71
C VAL A 136 10.69 5.91 11.30
N TYR A 137 10.93 6.72 10.26
CA TYR A 137 10.95 6.24 8.87
C TYR A 137 12.00 5.14 8.65
N ASN A 138 13.21 5.32 9.17
CA ASN A 138 14.30 4.34 9.06
C ASN A 138 14.01 3.06 9.87
N LEU A 139 13.14 3.13 10.88
CA LEU A 139 12.65 1.96 11.61
C LEU A 139 11.53 1.20 10.86
N GLY A 140 11.01 1.76 9.76
CA GLY A 140 10.07 1.09 8.87
C GLY A 140 8.58 1.21 9.23
N PHE A 141 8.21 1.95 10.29
CA PHE A 141 6.81 2.02 10.74
C PHE A 141 6.24 3.45 10.90
N LEU A 142 6.81 4.43 10.19
CA LEU A 142 6.34 5.84 10.26
C LEU A 142 4.85 6.01 9.94
N PHE A 143 4.31 5.19 9.06
CA PHE A 143 2.92 5.31 8.60
C PHE A 143 1.92 4.55 9.47
N THR A 144 2.37 3.80 10.46
CA THR A 144 1.48 3.19 11.45
C THR A 144 0.95 4.22 12.45
N PRO A 145 -0.18 3.96 13.15
CA PRO A 145 -0.68 4.84 14.20
C PRO A 145 0.33 5.08 15.32
N GLU A 146 1.17 4.10 15.62
CA GLU A 146 2.19 4.10 16.67
C GLU A 146 3.43 4.93 16.28
N GLY A 147 3.71 5.05 14.97
CA GLY A 147 4.83 5.84 14.45
C GLY A 147 4.53 7.34 14.32
N ARG A 148 3.26 7.74 14.44
CA ARG A 148 2.80 9.13 14.36
C ARG A 148 2.64 9.73 15.73
#